data_8a58dc9a5b3ab1920d5f3aa0f64def20
#
_entry.id   8a58dc9a5b3ab1920d5f3aa0f64def20
#
_cell.length_a   1.000
_cell.length_b   1.000
_cell.length_c   1.000
_cell.angle_alpha   90.00
_cell.angle_beta   90.00
_cell.angle_gamma   90.00
#
_symmetry.space_group_name_H-M   'P 1'
#
loop_
_entity.id
_entity.type
_entity.pdbx_description
1 polymer ?
#
loop_
_entity_poly.entity_id
_entity_poly.type
_entity_poly.pdbx_seq_one_letter_code
_entity_poly.pdbx_strand_id
1 'polypeptide(L)'
;MYFQFVMAISGFFITSLMFYLNHRFVGHGKLGKWPILRYIRRMHLIHHKNDYNEKRNNYLKLPLWSKALFFISFLILSLMSLSFAIGYLFYVLYYEWLHYKMHNDDKTGWCSNHHFIHHRKSARHNFSGTMPFIDKLFGTYYEKVLDK
;
A
#
# COMPACT_ATOMS: atom_id res chain seq x y z
N MET A 1 -3.31 19.29 23.15
CA MET A 1 -3.26 17.80 23.13
C MET A 1 -4.21 17.21 22.09
N TYR A 2 -5.50 17.47 22.10
CA TYR A 2 -6.46 16.92 21.11
C TYR A 2 -6.11 17.23 19.66
N PHE A 3 -5.69 18.46 19.34
CA PHE A 3 -5.32 18.86 17.99
C PHE A 3 -4.17 18.00 17.44
N GLN A 4 -3.13 17.76 18.23
CA GLN A 4 -1.98 16.94 17.82
C GLN A 4 -2.38 15.48 17.55
N PHE A 5 -3.26 14.94 18.36
CA PHE A 5 -3.81 13.60 18.17
C PHE A 5 -4.62 13.49 16.87
N VAL A 6 -5.51 14.46 16.61
CA VAL A 6 -6.28 14.52 15.36
C VAL A 6 -5.36 14.63 14.17
N MET A 7 -4.30 15.43 14.22
CA MET A 7 -3.32 15.55 13.13
C MET A 7 -2.59 14.24 12.85
N ALA A 8 -2.20 13.49 13.89
CA ALA A 8 -1.55 12.19 13.72
C ALA A 8 -2.50 11.16 13.07
N ILE A 9 -3.75 11.08 13.55
CA ILE A 9 -4.77 10.22 12.94
C ILE A 9 -5.00 10.62 11.48
N SER A 10 -5.13 11.91 11.18
CA SER A 10 -5.30 12.41 9.82
C SER A 10 -4.13 12.03 8.93
N GLY A 11 -2.89 12.16 9.42
CA GLY A 11 -1.68 11.74 8.71
C GLY A 11 -1.72 10.26 8.34
N PHE A 12 -2.13 9.39 9.27
CA PHE A 12 -2.28 7.96 9.02
C PHE A 12 -3.33 7.66 7.93
N PHE A 13 -4.54 8.17 8.06
CA PHE A 13 -5.62 7.85 7.13
C PHE A 13 -5.46 8.50 5.75
N ILE A 14 -4.96 9.73 5.69
CA ILE A 14 -4.66 10.38 4.41
C ILE A 14 -3.57 9.62 3.66
N THR A 15 -2.53 9.17 4.37
CA THR A 15 -1.47 8.36 3.75
C THR A 15 -2.03 7.03 3.24
N SER A 16 -2.89 6.36 4.00
CA SER A 16 -3.53 5.11 3.56
C SER A 16 -4.36 5.30 2.29
N LEU A 17 -5.08 6.42 2.20
CA LEU A 17 -5.83 6.79 0.99
C LEU A 17 -4.90 7.08 -0.19
N MET A 18 -3.77 7.77 0.03
CA MET A 18 -2.77 8.03 -1.02
C MET A 18 -2.15 6.73 -1.55
N PHE A 19 -1.88 5.76 -0.68
CA PHE A 19 -1.42 4.43 -1.10
C PHE A 19 -2.46 3.72 -1.96
N TYR A 20 -3.74 3.73 -1.57
CA TYR A 20 -4.84 3.19 -2.36
C TYR A 20 -4.93 3.85 -3.75
N LEU A 21 -4.91 5.20 -3.81
CA LEU A 21 -5.00 5.94 -5.07
C LEU A 21 -3.79 5.65 -5.97
N ASN A 22 -2.59 5.63 -5.41
CA ASN A 22 -1.38 5.28 -6.14
C ASN A 22 -1.45 3.86 -6.69
N HIS A 23 -1.84 2.89 -5.88
CA HIS A 23 -1.99 1.50 -6.30
C HIS A 23 -3.00 1.34 -7.44
N ARG A 24 -4.20 1.92 -7.27
CA ARG A 24 -5.29 1.86 -8.25
C ARG A 24 -4.95 2.57 -9.55
N PHE A 25 -4.53 3.83 -9.49
CA PHE A 25 -4.41 4.69 -10.67
C PHE A 25 -3.01 4.68 -11.29
N VAL A 26 -1.96 4.48 -10.50
CA VAL A 26 -0.58 4.39 -11.01
C VAL A 26 -0.18 2.93 -11.20
N GLY A 27 -0.31 2.08 -10.20
CA GLY A 27 0.02 0.65 -10.27
C GLY A 27 -0.73 -0.06 -11.41
N HIS A 28 -2.04 0.03 -11.41
CA HIS A 28 -2.91 -0.65 -12.38
C HIS A 28 -3.54 0.26 -13.43
N GLY A 29 -3.64 1.56 -13.16
CA GLY A 29 -4.37 2.51 -13.98
C GLY A 29 -3.59 3.13 -15.13
N LYS A 30 -4.27 4.07 -15.80
CA LYS A 30 -3.71 4.79 -16.97
C LYS A 30 -2.60 5.79 -16.57
N LEU A 31 -2.64 6.36 -15.36
CA LEU A 31 -1.64 7.33 -14.89
C LEU A 31 -0.22 6.73 -14.85
N GLY A 32 -0.10 5.45 -14.52
CA GLY A 32 1.18 4.76 -14.52
C GLY A 32 1.83 4.60 -15.90
N LYS A 33 1.13 4.95 -16.99
CA LYS A 33 1.71 4.98 -18.35
C LYS A 33 2.48 6.26 -18.64
N TRP A 34 2.30 7.31 -17.83
CA TRP A 34 3.03 8.56 -17.98
C TRP A 34 4.53 8.36 -17.71
N PRO A 35 5.42 9.06 -18.44
CA PRO A 35 6.87 8.85 -18.35
C PRO A 35 7.42 8.87 -16.92
N ILE A 36 6.97 9.84 -16.10
CA ILE A 36 7.43 10.03 -14.71
C ILE A 36 6.96 8.89 -13.80
N LEU A 37 5.75 8.33 -14.04
CA LEU A 37 5.13 7.31 -13.18
C LEU A 37 5.37 5.88 -13.69
N ARG A 38 5.91 5.73 -14.90
CA ARG A 38 6.14 4.43 -15.55
C ARG A 38 6.99 3.50 -14.72
N TYR A 39 7.97 4.02 -14.01
CA TYR A 39 8.82 3.22 -13.14
C TYR A 39 8.03 2.58 -12.01
N ILE A 40 7.18 3.34 -11.30
CA ILE A 40 6.34 2.84 -10.20
C ILE A 40 5.44 1.72 -10.71
N ARG A 41 4.76 1.95 -11.85
CA ARG A 41 3.93 0.94 -12.49
C ARG A 41 4.71 -0.32 -12.83
N ARG A 42 5.89 -0.18 -13.46
CA ARG A 42 6.73 -1.32 -13.83
C ARG A 42 7.10 -2.17 -12.62
N MET A 43 7.54 -1.54 -11.55
CA MET A 43 7.93 -2.24 -10.32
C MET A 43 6.72 -2.96 -9.70
N HIS A 44 5.56 -2.32 -9.69
CA HIS A 44 4.34 -2.92 -9.21
C HIS A 44 3.91 -4.15 -10.04
N LEU A 45 3.98 -4.08 -11.37
CA LEU A 45 3.66 -5.22 -12.24
C LEU A 45 4.68 -6.36 -12.12
N ILE A 46 5.97 -6.06 -11.88
CA ILE A 46 6.98 -7.07 -11.56
C ILE A 46 6.63 -7.75 -10.23
N HIS A 47 6.23 -6.99 -9.22
CA HIS A 47 5.76 -7.51 -7.96
C HIS A 47 4.59 -8.51 -8.14
N HIS A 48 3.58 -8.17 -8.92
CA HIS A 48 2.49 -9.11 -9.27
C HIS A 48 2.96 -10.36 -10.00
N LYS A 49 3.92 -10.21 -10.94
CA LYS A 49 4.43 -11.34 -11.72
C LYS A 49 5.23 -12.33 -10.88
N ASN A 50 6.03 -11.83 -9.96
CA ASN A 50 6.94 -12.65 -9.14
C ASN A 50 6.27 -13.16 -7.86
N ASP A 51 5.15 -12.56 -7.50
CA ASP A 51 4.41 -12.94 -6.32
C ASP A 51 3.82 -14.36 -6.48
N TYR A 52 3.92 -15.17 -5.44
CA TYR A 52 3.43 -16.55 -5.37
C TYR A 52 4.10 -17.59 -6.30
N ASN A 53 5.03 -17.21 -7.17
CA ASN A 53 5.71 -18.17 -8.05
C ASN A 53 7.03 -18.69 -7.50
N GLU A 54 7.62 -18.00 -6.55
CA GLU A 54 8.91 -18.36 -5.97
C GLU A 54 8.87 -18.37 -4.44
N LYS A 55 9.76 -19.18 -3.85
CA LYS A 55 9.92 -19.30 -2.41
C LYS A 55 10.03 -17.93 -1.73
N ARG A 56 9.14 -17.64 -0.80
CA ARG A 56 9.11 -16.71 0.34
C ARG A 56 10.02 -15.46 0.40
N ASN A 57 10.85 -15.14 -0.57
CA ASN A 57 11.81 -14.03 -0.51
C ASN A 57 11.56 -12.93 -1.55
N ASN A 58 10.41 -12.95 -2.23
CA ASN A 58 10.13 -12.01 -3.33
C ASN A 58 9.42 -10.74 -2.92
N TYR A 59 9.54 -10.36 -1.66
CA TYR A 59 9.25 -9.00 -1.28
C TYR A 59 10.11 -8.04 -2.10
N LEU A 60 9.44 -7.20 -2.89
CA LEU A 60 10.13 -6.22 -3.71
C LEU A 60 10.90 -5.24 -2.82
N LYS A 61 12.22 -5.40 -2.76
CA LYS A 61 13.07 -4.46 -2.04
C LYS A 61 13.01 -3.11 -2.78
N LEU A 62 12.37 -2.14 -2.16
CA LEU A 62 12.37 -0.80 -2.70
C LEU A 62 13.80 -0.27 -2.88
N PRO A 63 14.14 0.34 -4.02
CA PRO A 63 15.46 0.90 -4.25
C PRO A 63 15.75 2.05 -3.27
N LEU A 64 17.02 2.30 -3.01
CA LEU A 64 17.44 3.29 -2.01
C LEU A 64 16.85 4.69 -2.28
N TRP A 65 16.76 5.09 -3.54
CA TRP A 65 16.20 6.40 -3.89
C TRP A 65 14.70 6.54 -3.52
N SER A 66 13.89 5.46 -3.61
CA SER A 66 12.49 5.53 -3.18
C SER A 66 12.36 5.63 -1.66
N LYS A 67 13.23 4.95 -0.92
CA LYS A 67 13.31 5.11 0.55
C LYS A 67 13.73 6.55 0.91
N ALA A 68 14.68 7.13 0.16
CA ALA A 68 15.06 8.51 0.34
C ALA A 68 13.90 9.48 0.07
N LEU A 69 13.06 9.24 -0.95
CA LEU A 69 11.87 10.04 -1.20
C LEU A 69 10.85 9.97 -0.04
N PHE A 70 10.62 8.79 0.54
CA PHE A 70 9.77 8.67 1.72
C PHE A 70 10.33 9.45 2.91
N PHE A 71 11.66 9.39 3.13
CA PHE A 71 12.30 10.14 4.20
C PHE A 71 12.24 11.65 3.97
N ILE A 72 12.51 12.12 2.74
CA ILE A 72 12.39 13.54 2.37
C ILE A 72 10.94 14.02 2.57
N SER A 73 9.95 13.22 2.15
CA SER A 73 8.53 13.54 2.37
C SER A 73 8.21 13.66 3.86
N PHE A 74 8.75 12.77 4.70
CA PHE A 74 8.61 12.87 6.14
C PHE A 74 9.19 14.17 6.69
N LEU A 75 10.38 14.57 6.25
CA LEU A 75 11.00 15.83 6.69
C LEU A 75 10.17 17.05 6.27
N ILE A 76 9.70 17.10 5.02
CA ILE A 76 8.85 18.19 4.53
C ILE A 76 7.53 18.26 5.34
N LEU A 77 6.86 17.15 5.55
CA LEU A 77 5.64 17.09 6.35
C LEU A 77 5.88 17.49 7.81
N SER A 78 7.06 17.16 8.36
CA SER A 78 7.43 17.54 9.72
C SER A 78 7.58 19.05 9.90
N LEU A 79 8.02 19.76 8.86
CA LEU A 79 8.08 21.24 8.86
C LEU A 79 6.68 21.86 8.89
N MET A 80 5.67 21.17 8.35
CA MET A 80 4.28 21.64 8.35
C MET A 80 3.56 21.22 9.64
N SER A 81 3.68 19.98 10.05
CA SER A 81 3.10 19.41 11.26
C SER A 81 3.80 18.11 11.63
N LEU A 82 4.56 18.15 12.72
CA LEU A 82 5.25 16.96 13.24
C LEU A 82 4.27 15.81 13.55
N SER A 83 3.11 16.13 14.15
CA SER A 83 2.11 15.12 14.48
C SER A 83 1.53 14.45 13.24
N PHE A 84 1.26 15.22 12.18
CA PHE A 84 0.82 14.66 10.88
C PHE A 84 1.90 13.75 10.28
N ALA A 85 3.16 14.21 10.30
CA ALA A 85 4.29 13.43 9.79
C ALA A 85 4.50 12.12 10.56
N ILE A 86 4.28 12.13 11.88
CA ILE A 86 4.30 10.89 12.70
C ILE A 86 3.22 9.92 12.22
N GLY A 87 1.99 10.40 11.97
CA GLY A 87 0.91 9.56 11.42
C GLY A 87 1.24 8.99 10.04
N TYR A 88 1.81 9.81 9.15
CA TYR A 88 2.33 9.39 7.85
C TYR A 88 3.37 8.27 8.00
N LEU A 89 4.40 8.49 8.81
CA LEU A 89 5.47 7.52 9.02
C LEU A 89 4.95 6.21 9.61
N PHE A 90 4.04 6.31 10.59
CA PHE A 90 3.43 5.14 11.21
C PHE A 90 2.68 4.29 10.17
N TYR A 91 1.90 4.92 9.26
CA TYR A 91 1.24 4.17 8.20
C TYR A 91 2.23 3.51 7.24
N VAL A 92 3.28 4.21 6.81
CA VAL A 92 4.30 3.65 5.91
C VAL A 92 4.95 2.41 6.51
N LEU A 93 5.37 2.48 7.78
CA LEU A 93 5.97 1.35 8.48
C LEU A 93 4.99 0.19 8.70
N TYR A 94 3.75 0.52 9.07
CA TYR A 94 2.66 -0.45 9.22
C TYR A 94 2.37 -1.17 7.91
N TYR A 95 2.26 -0.43 6.80
CA TYR A 95 2.04 -0.98 5.46
C TYR A 95 3.17 -1.93 5.07
N GLU A 96 4.43 -1.50 5.18
CA GLU A 96 5.59 -2.31 4.83
C GLU A 96 5.65 -3.62 5.64
N TRP A 97 5.45 -3.51 6.95
CA TRP A 97 5.45 -4.67 7.84
C TRP A 97 4.31 -5.66 7.51
N LEU A 98 3.09 -5.16 7.34
CA LEU A 98 1.93 -6.01 7.08
C LEU A 98 1.98 -6.62 5.67
N HIS A 99 2.39 -5.83 4.67
CA HIS A 99 2.56 -6.27 3.30
C HIS A 99 3.64 -7.38 3.20
N TYR A 100 4.77 -7.20 3.89
CA TYR A 100 5.78 -8.25 4.01
C TYR A 100 5.20 -9.54 4.62
N LYS A 101 4.43 -9.43 5.68
CA LYS A 101 3.77 -10.60 6.30
C LYS A 101 2.78 -11.27 5.35
N MET A 102 1.96 -10.52 4.64
CA MET A 102 0.99 -11.08 3.69
C MET A 102 1.65 -11.91 2.59
N HIS A 103 2.86 -11.57 2.17
CA HIS A 103 3.62 -12.36 1.19
C HIS A 103 4.37 -13.55 1.79
N ASN A 104 4.68 -13.53 3.07
CA ASN A 104 5.51 -14.56 3.72
C ASN A 104 4.75 -15.47 4.68
N ASP A 105 3.55 -15.08 5.11
CA ASP A 105 2.76 -15.81 6.08
C ASP A 105 1.29 -15.83 5.65
N ASP A 106 0.82 -16.98 5.19
CA ASP A 106 -0.57 -17.19 4.75
C ASP A 106 -1.61 -17.03 5.88
N LYS A 107 -1.16 -16.85 7.11
CA LYS A 107 -1.99 -16.79 8.32
C LYS A 107 -2.17 -15.38 8.90
N THR A 108 -1.78 -14.35 8.20
CA THR A 108 -1.88 -12.96 8.71
C THR A 108 -3.31 -12.38 8.71
N GLY A 109 -4.32 -13.23 8.84
CA GLY A 109 -5.68 -12.83 9.12
C GLY A 109 -6.41 -12.16 7.94
N TRP A 110 -7.30 -11.25 8.26
CA TRP A 110 -8.25 -10.62 7.34
C TRP A 110 -7.64 -9.87 6.14
N CYS A 111 -6.45 -9.29 6.28
CA CYS A 111 -5.77 -8.59 5.19
C CYS A 111 -5.09 -9.52 4.19
N SER A 112 -4.66 -10.69 4.62
CA SER A 112 -3.96 -11.66 3.77
C SER A 112 -4.84 -12.14 2.62
N ASN A 113 -6.07 -12.56 2.91
CA ASN A 113 -7.02 -12.99 1.89
C ASN A 113 -7.38 -11.85 0.93
N HIS A 114 -7.56 -10.63 1.44
CA HIS A 114 -7.86 -9.44 0.65
C HIS A 114 -6.76 -9.15 -0.38
N HIS A 115 -5.50 -9.17 0.06
CA HIS A 115 -4.33 -8.95 -0.80
C HIS A 115 -4.09 -10.13 -1.76
N PHE A 116 -4.28 -11.36 -1.29
CA PHE A 116 -4.20 -12.57 -2.12
C PHE A 116 -5.21 -12.53 -3.28
N ILE A 117 -6.45 -12.12 -3.02
CA ILE A 117 -7.46 -11.96 -4.06
C ILE A 117 -7.00 -10.95 -5.10
N HIS A 118 -6.41 -9.82 -4.67
CA HIS A 118 -5.87 -8.81 -5.57
C HIS A 118 -4.79 -9.38 -6.50
N HIS A 119 -3.85 -10.13 -5.97
CA HIS A 119 -2.76 -10.70 -6.75
C HIS A 119 -3.19 -11.86 -7.65
N ARG A 120 -4.07 -12.74 -7.18
CA ARG A 120 -4.35 -14.03 -7.82
C ARG A 120 -5.67 -14.09 -8.57
N LYS A 121 -6.68 -13.34 -8.11
CA LYS A 121 -8.04 -13.46 -8.65
C LYS A 121 -8.45 -12.25 -9.46
N SER A 122 -8.16 -11.05 -9.00
CA SER A 122 -8.61 -9.83 -9.67
C SER A 122 -7.75 -8.60 -9.35
N ALA A 123 -6.83 -8.28 -10.23
CA ALA A 123 -6.05 -7.05 -10.17
C ALA A 123 -6.89 -5.76 -10.37
N ARG A 124 -8.23 -5.88 -10.47
CA ARG A 124 -9.17 -4.75 -10.58
C ARG A 124 -9.88 -4.42 -9.27
N HIS A 125 -9.61 -5.18 -8.20
CA HIS A 125 -10.24 -5.05 -6.90
C HIS A 125 -9.20 -5.07 -5.79
N ASN A 126 -9.60 -4.68 -4.58
CA ASN A 126 -8.80 -4.81 -3.36
C ASN A 126 -7.46 -4.06 -3.41
N PHE A 127 -7.50 -2.81 -3.88
CA PHE A 127 -6.29 -1.99 -4.07
C PHE A 127 -5.68 -1.48 -2.77
N SER A 128 -6.45 -1.41 -1.68
CA SER A 128 -5.97 -0.84 -0.41
C SER A 128 -4.87 -1.68 0.25
N GLY A 129 -4.81 -2.96 -0.08
CA GLY A 129 -3.87 -3.91 0.52
C GLY A 129 -4.13 -4.13 2.01
N THR A 130 -3.87 -3.12 2.83
CA THR A 130 -3.92 -3.22 4.30
C THR A 130 -5.19 -2.66 4.95
N MET A 131 -6.03 -1.94 4.19
CA MET A 131 -7.21 -1.22 4.70
C MET A 131 -8.46 -1.52 3.87
N PRO A 132 -9.06 -2.73 3.95
CA PRO A 132 -10.21 -3.14 3.10
C PRO A 132 -11.41 -2.22 3.17
N PHE A 133 -11.58 -1.44 4.24
CA PHE A 133 -12.67 -0.47 4.34
C PHE A 133 -12.56 0.64 3.27
N ILE A 134 -11.35 0.98 2.81
CA ILE A 134 -11.14 1.94 1.71
C ILE A 134 -11.70 1.36 0.41
N ASP A 135 -11.43 0.08 0.14
CA ASP A 135 -12.02 -0.57 -1.03
C ASP A 135 -13.55 -0.64 -0.96
N LYS A 136 -14.11 -0.86 0.23
CA LYS A 136 -15.58 -0.82 0.44
C LYS A 136 -16.13 0.58 0.16
N LEU A 137 -15.45 1.62 0.63
CA LEU A 137 -15.84 3.02 0.41
C LEU A 137 -15.84 3.39 -1.08
N PHE A 138 -14.88 2.89 -1.86
CA PHE A 138 -14.74 3.19 -3.28
C PHE A 138 -15.33 2.14 -4.22
N GLY A 139 -16.08 1.16 -3.70
CA GLY A 139 -16.73 0.12 -4.49
C GLY A 139 -15.75 -0.83 -5.21
N THR A 140 -14.54 -0.97 -4.69
CA THR A 140 -13.50 -1.86 -5.24
C THR A 140 -13.23 -3.09 -4.36
N TYR A 141 -14.03 -3.26 -3.32
CA TYR A 141 -13.94 -4.44 -2.46
C TYR A 141 -14.51 -5.67 -3.17
N TYR A 142 -13.78 -6.75 -3.16
CA TYR A 142 -14.22 -8.04 -3.67
C TYR A 142 -13.87 -9.13 -2.65
N GLU A 143 -14.90 -9.85 -2.24
CA GLU A 143 -14.79 -11.02 -1.36
C GLU A 143 -15.41 -12.20 -2.09
N LYS A 144 -14.58 -13.08 -2.63
CA LYS A 144 -15.04 -14.38 -3.05
C LYS A 144 -14.71 -15.36 -1.93
N VAL A 145 -15.72 -15.98 -1.35
CA VAL A 145 -15.51 -17.15 -0.48
C VAL A 145 -14.69 -18.12 -1.30
N LEU A 146 -13.50 -18.45 -0.82
CA LEU A 146 -12.70 -19.51 -1.42
C LEU A 146 -13.45 -20.80 -1.10
N ASP A 147 -14.09 -21.37 -2.11
CA ASP A 147 -14.53 -22.76 -2.02
C ASP A 147 -13.29 -23.57 -1.64
N LYS A 148 -13.35 -24.19 -0.46
CA LYS A 148 -12.29 -25.03 0.09
C LYS A 148 -12.12 -26.30 -0.74
#